data_5a2674a5ff0ce304feea77c3673c1c67
#
_entry.id   5a2674a5ff0ce304feea77c3673c1c67
#
_cell.length_a   1.000
_cell.length_b   1.000
_cell.length_c   1.000
_cell.angle_alpha   90.00
_cell.angle_beta   90.00
_cell.angle_gamma   90.00
#
_symmetry.space_group_name_H-M   'P 1'
#
loop_
_entity.id
_entity.type
_entity.pdbx_description
1 polymer ?
#
loop_
_entity_poly.entity_id
_entity_poly.type
_entity_poly.pdbx_seq_one_letter_code
_entity_poly.pdbx_strand_id
1 'polypeptide(L)'
;MADATDAGSKMFNFDTEQKVFEIAGVKVGGQPGVNPPLLIPSMFQKGDPAIESRRQRKFNKKLASDNIKRMEELSEMTGMPALVAMVANQGEEMKNYIDFYVETTDLPFAIDMWNQDPRMEATKYVAEQGLQDRLLYNSVTVWSPDVPAEVEQIKELGVKHVVTVVMDMANQTPDGRLSSLDDMLEKMKPGEFESILVDTSVMNLPATGICALANRMVKEKYGLPAGAASANGTYMWQKSTYRENKEKWGENAFVGLDAGTHAASIAFWGDFIFSGPMWGMDSVFPAVAAAHSMVSVMNYEETGELTQNESTPLHKLWPDYVKTLKGEE
;
A
#
# COMPACT_ATOMS: atom_id res chain seq x y z
N MET A 1 -25.37 42.43 2.02
CA MET A 1 -24.34 41.66 2.68
C MET A 1 -24.69 40.21 2.46
N ALA A 2 -24.04 39.60 1.51
CA ALA A 2 -24.25 38.20 1.21
C ALA A 2 -23.45 37.36 2.22
N ASP A 3 -24.15 36.55 2.94
CA ASP A 3 -23.61 35.55 3.83
C ASP A 3 -23.10 34.41 2.95
N ALA A 4 -21.87 34.52 2.50
CA ALA A 4 -21.20 33.51 1.73
C ALA A 4 -20.28 32.71 2.66
N THR A 5 -20.88 31.92 3.53
CA THR A 5 -20.21 30.73 4.06
C THR A 5 -20.41 29.60 3.06
N ASP A 6 -19.78 29.75 1.88
CA ASP A 6 -19.43 28.61 1.08
C ASP A 6 -18.35 27.86 1.86
N ALA A 7 -18.74 26.91 2.68
CA ALA A 7 -17.84 25.95 3.29
C ALA A 7 -17.28 25.12 2.14
N GLY A 8 -16.21 25.61 1.52
CA GLY A 8 -15.49 24.89 0.47
C GLY A 8 -15.30 23.44 0.93
N SER A 9 -15.66 22.49 0.09
CA SER A 9 -15.57 21.07 0.45
C SER A 9 -14.14 20.81 0.92
N LYS A 10 -13.99 20.39 2.18
CA LYS A 10 -12.70 20.04 2.76
C LYS A 10 -12.04 18.97 1.89
N MET A 11 -10.77 19.17 1.60
CA MET A 11 -10.04 18.28 0.69
C MET A 11 -9.36 17.13 1.43
N PHE A 12 -8.89 17.41 2.65
CA PHE A 12 -8.10 16.49 3.47
C PHE A 12 -8.75 16.15 4.80
N ASN A 13 -10.02 16.53 5.02
CA ASN A 13 -10.78 16.17 6.19
C ASN A 13 -12.20 15.73 5.78
N PHE A 14 -12.42 14.43 5.75
CA PHE A 14 -13.70 13.82 5.38
C PHE A 14 -14.68 13.81 6.55
N ASP A 15 -15.97 14.07 6.26
CA ASP A 15 -17.04 14.00 7.27
C ASP A 15 -17.36 12.54 7.67
N THR A 16 -17.16 11.58 6.76
CA THR A 16 -17.29 10.15 7.02
C THR A 16 -16.18 9.71 7.98
N GLU A 17 -16.53 8.98 9.04
CA GLU A 17 -15.56 8.39 9.96
C GLU A 17 -14.53 7.54 9.21
N GLN A 18 -13.27 7.95 9.28
CA GLN A 18 -12.18 7.26 8.61
C GLN A 18 -11.65 6.14 9.49
N LYS A 19 -11.73 4.91 9.01
CA LYS A 19 -11.25 3.72 9.72
C LYS A 19 -9.74 3.70 9.77
N VAL A 20 -9.22 3.31 10.93
CA VAL A 20 -7.80 3.01 11.16
C VAL A 20 -7.72 1.54 11.52
N PHE A 21 -7.01 0.78 10.71
CA PHE A 21 -6.73 -0.62 10.99
C PHE A 21 -5.31 -0.80 11.52
N GLU A 22 -5.09 -1.89 12.24
CA GLU A 22 -3.78 -2.24 12.77
C GLU A 22 -3.44 -3.69 12.40
N ILE A 23 -2.30 -3.89 11.75
CA ILE A 23 -1.80 -5.19 11.31
C ILE A 23 -0.48 -5.43 12.05
N ALA A 24 -0.47 -6.26 13.07
CA ALA A 24 0.69 -6.54 13.92
C ALA A 24 1.45 -5.25 14.33
N GLY A 25 0.75 -4.25 14.85
CA GLY A 25 1.31 -2.98 15.30
C GLY A 25 1.47 -1.91 14.21
N VAL A 26 1.28 -2.24 12.93
CA VAL A 26 1.36 -1.28 11.81
C VAL A 26 -0.02 -0.72 11.51
N LYS A 27 -0.18 0.60 11.69
CA LYS A 27 -1.44 1.31 11.42
C LYS A 27 -1.57 1.69 9.96
N VAL A 28 -2.80 1.64 9.41
CA VAL A 28 -3.15 2.07 8.07
C VAL A 28 -4.53 2.71 8.03
N GLY A 29 -4.69 3.83 7.30
CA GLY A 29 -5.94 4.58 7.18
C GLY A 29 -6.06 5.75 8.16
N GLY A 30 -7.25 6.28 8.26
CA GLY A 30 -7.56 7.50 9.01
C GLY A 30 -7.72 8.71 8.10
N GLN A 31 -7.87 9.91 8.70
CA GLN A 31 -7.91 11.16 7.94
C GLN A 31 -6.56 11.39 7.24
N PRO A 32 -6.55 11.91 5.99
CA PRO A 32 -5.32 12.24 5.30
C PRO A 32 -4.43 13.14 6.13
N GLY A 33 -3.13 12.83 6.16
CA GLY A 33 -2.13 13.61 6.91
C GLY A 33 -2.06 13.32 8.41
N VAL A 34 -2.96 12.51 8.97
CA VAL A 34 -2.94 12.13 10.39
C VAL A 34 -2.04 10.91 10.64
N ASN A 35 -2.32 9.81 9.97
CA ASN A 35 -1.46 8.63 10.00
C ASN A 35 -0.62 8.56 8.71
N PRO A 36 0.68 8.19 8.81
CA PRO A 36 1.49 7.97 7.62
C PRO A 36 0.95 6.80 6.80
N PRO A 37 0.92 6.93 5.47
CA PRO A 37 0.53 5.83 4.58
C PRO A 37 1.46 4.63 4.70
N LEU A 38 0.89 3.43 4.55
CA LEU A 38 1.64 2.19 4.57
C LEU A 38 2.36 1.96 3.23
N LEU A 39 3.68 1.81 3.27
CA LEU A 39 4.48 1.40 2.13
C LEU A 39 4.63 -0.12 2.07
N ILE A 40 4.36 -0.70 0.90
CA ILE A 40 4.40 -2.15 0.69
C ILE A 40 5.37 -2.46 -0.47
N PRO A 41 6.70 -2.43 -0.22
CA PRO A 41 7.65 -2.88 -1.21
C PRO A 41 7.57 -4.40 -1.43
N SER A 42 7.93 -4.84 -2.65
CA SER A 42 7.90 -6.25 -3.02
C SER A 42 9.28 -6.88 -3.01
N MET A 43 9.35 -8.15 -2.57
CA MET A 43 10.53 -9.03 -2.65
C MET A 43 10.20 -10.27 -3.46
N PHE A 44 11.25 -10.85 -4.03
CA PHE A 44 11.20 -12.12 -4.74
C PHE A 44 10.36 -12.09 -6.04
N GLN A 45 10.05 -10.90 -6.58
CA GLN A 45 9.42 -10.79 -7.89
C GLN A 45 10.39 -11.20 -9.01
N LYS A 46 9.87 -11.31 -10.23
CA LYS A 46 10.70 -11.62 -11.41
C LYS A 46 11.77 -10.56 -11.61
N GLY A 47 13.04 -10.99 -11.63
CA GLY A 47 14.20 -10.12 -11.79
C GLY A 47 14.77 -9.58 -10.48
N ASP A 48 14.27 -10.04 -9.33
CA ASP A 48 14.84 -9.71 -8.03
C ASP A 48 16.27 -10.27 -7.94
N PRO A 49 17.29 -9.42 -7.63
CA PRO A 49 18.67 -9.85 -7.49
C PRO A 49 18.89 -10.89 -6.38
N ALA A 50 17.99 -10.95 -5.40
CA ALA A 50 18.07 -11.96 -4.34
C ALA A 50 17.73 -13.37 -4.85
N ILE A 51 17.02 -13.52 -5.97
CA ILE A 51 16.66 -14.82 -6.53
C ILE A 51 17.84 -15.43 -7.29
N GLU A 52 18.39 -16.51 -6.76
CA GLU A 52 19.44 -17.29 -7.44
C GLU A 52 18.84 -18.31 -8.41
N SER A 53 17.79 -19.03 -8.01
CA SER A 53 17.11 -20.02 -8.86
C SER A 53 15.70 -20.33 -8.34
N ARG A 54 14.66 -19.87 -9.06
CA ARG A 54 13.27 -20.22 -8.77
C ARG A 54 13.03 -21.72 -8.86
N ARG A 55 13.60 -22.39 -9.88
CA ARG A 55 13.45 -23.85 -10.06
C ARG A 55 13.96 -24.64 -8.86
N GLN A 56 15.07 -24.18 -8.24
CA GLN A 56 15.65 -24.81 -7.06
C GLN A 56 15.19 -24.18 -5.74
N ARG A 57 14.31 -23.15 -5.80
CA ARG A 57 13.83 -22.38 -4.65
C ARG A 57 14.99 -21.79 -3.84
N LYS A 58 16.05 -21.36 -4.53
CA LYS A 58 17.24 -20.78 -3.92
C LYS A 58 17.25 -19.27 -4.07
N PHE A 59 17.60 -18.58 -2.99
CA PHE A 59 17.78 -17.15 -2.96
C PHE A 59 18.92 -16.77 -2.00
N ASN A 60 19.50 -15.61 -2.20
CA ASN A 60 20.55 -15.06 -1.38
C ASN A 60 19.94 -14.48 -0.10
N LYS A 61 19.96 -15.28 0.98
CA LYS A 61 19.40 -14.89 2.29
C LYS A 61 20.06 -13.63 2.85
N LYS A 62 21.38 -13.46 2.63
CA LYS A 62 22.08 -12.26 3.10
C LYS A 62 21.55 -10.99 2.42
N LEU A 63 21.46 -10.99 1.09
CA LEU A 63 20.96 -9.85 0.34
C LEU A 63 19.49 -9.55 0.68
N ALA A 64 18.67 -10.59 0.83
CA ALA A 64 17.27 -10.44 1.24
C ALA A 64 17.16 -9.84 2.67
N SER A 65 17.98 -10.30 3.62
CA SER A 65 18.03 -9.73 4.98
C SER A 65 18.54 -8.29 4.99
N ASP A 66 19.58 -7.97 4.21
CA ASP A 66 20.09 -6.61 4.08
C ASP A 66 19.02 -5.65 3.52
N ASN A 67 18.20 -6.10 2.57
CA ASN A 67 17.09 -5.32 2.04
C ASN A 67 15.99 -5.06 3.09
N ILE A 68 15.63 -6.06 3.91
CA ILE A 68 14.65 -5.88 4.99
C ILE A 68 15.17 -4.87 6.01
N LYS A 69 16.41 -5.01 6.46
CA LYS A 69 17.03 -4.06 7.40
C LYS A 69 17.08 -2.64 6.83
N ARG A 70 17.40 -2.51 5.55
CA ARG A 70 17.39 -1.19 4.88
C ARG A 70 15.99 -0.57 4.87
N MET A 71 14.95 -1.37 4.64
CA MET A 71 13.56 -0.91 4.75
C MET A 71 13.23 -0.44 6.17
N GLU A 72 13.63 -1.19 7.19
CA GLU A 72 13.42 -0.82 8.60
C GLU A 72 14.14 0.49 8.95
N GLU A 73 15.39 0.67 8.51
CA GLU A 73 16.14 1.92 8.66
C GLU A 73 15.42 3.11 8.01
N LEU A 74 14.96 2.94 6.76
CA LEU A 74 14.22 3.99 6.05
C LEU A 74 12.89 4.30 6.74
N SER A 75 12.19 3.29 7.21
CA SER A 75 10.95 3.44 7.99
C SER A 75 11.21 4.25 9.27
N GLU A 76 12.25 3.91 10.02
CA GLU A 76 12.62 4.65 11.21
C GLU A 76 13.04 6.10 10.90
N MET A 77 13.88 6.30 9.90
CA MET A 77 14.37 7.63 9.51
C MET A 77 13.24 8.55 9.04
N THR A 78 12.32 8.02 8.25
CA THR A 78 11.28 8.83 7.59
C THR A 78 9.97 8.89 8.36
N GLY A 79 9.74 7.98 9.30
CA GLY A 79 8.44 7.82 9.98
C GLY A 79 7.37 7.15 9.11
N MET A 80 7.76 6.54 7.97
CA MET A 80 6.84 5.83 7.10
C MET A 80 6.72 4.37 7.54
N PRO A 81 5.53 3.86 7.91
CA PRO A 81 5.33 2.45 8.19
C PRO A 81 5.51 1.61 6.94
N ALA A 82 6.03 0.39 7.10
CA ALA A 82 6.23 -0.52 5.98
C ALA A 82 5.99 -1.98 6.36
N LEU A 83 5.61 -2.77 5.36
CA LEU A 83 5.64 -4.24 5.37
C LEU A 83 6.06 -4.74 3.99
N VAL A 84 6.49 -6.00 3.90
CA VAL A 84 6.94 -6.58 2.62
C VAL A 84 5.84 -7.41 1.97
N ALA A 85 5.60 -7.20 0.67
CA ALA A 85 4.87 -8.13 -0.17
C ALA A 85 5.82 -9.16 -0.77
N MET A 86 5.74 -10.41 -0.34
CA MET A 86 6.54 -11.50 -0.91
C MET A 86 5.85 -12.08 -2.15
N VAL A 87 6.58 -12.16 -3.26
CA VAL A 87 6.04 -12.59 -4.56
C VAL A 87 6.50 -14.00 -4.88
N ALA A 88 5.56 -14.93 -5.06
CA ALA A 88 5.85 -16.30 -5.49
C ALA A 88 4.84 -16.81 -6.52
N ASN A 89 5.22 -17.88 -7.24
CA ASN A 89 4.34 -18.56 -8.19
C ASN A 89 3.78 -19.89 -7.66
N GLN A 90 4.39 -20.45 -6.63
CA GLN A 90 4.05 -21.76 -6.04
C GLN A 90 3.98 -21.64 -4.52
N GLY A 91 3.07 -22.41 -3.90
CA GLY A 91 2.90 -22.44 -2.45
C GLY A 91 4.19 -22.82 -1.70
N GLU A 92 4.87 -23.87 -2.15
CA GLU A 92 6.14 -24.31 -1.58
C GLU A 92 7.29 -23.27 -1.70
N GLU A 93 7.26 -22.42 -2.72
CA GLU A 93 8.20 -21.31 -2.84
C GLU A 93 7.89 -20.25 -1.77
N MET A 94 6.60 -19.93 -1.61
CA MET A 94 6.15 -18.96 -0.62
C MET A 94 6.43 -19.42 0.81
N LYS A 95 6.27 -20.70 1.14
CA LYS A 95 6.61 -21.25 2.46
C LYS A 95 8.08 -20.96 2.84
N ASN A 96 9.02 -21.18 1.91
CA ASN A 96 10.43 -20.88 2.16
C ASN A 96 10.68 -19.37 2.39
N TYR A 97 9.91 -18.50 1.73
CA TYR A 97 10.03 -17.05 1.92
C TYR A 97 9.43 -16.62 3.26
N ILE A 98 8.29 -17.21 3.66
CA ILE A 98 7.66 -16.96 4.96
C ILE A 98 8.62 -17.35 6.09
N ASP A 99 9.19 -18.57 6.05
CA ASP A 99 10.14 -19.04 7.07
C ASP A 99 11.31 -18.08 7.21
N PHE A 100 11.91 -17.70 6.09
CA PHE A 100 13.02 -16.74 6.09
C PHE A 100 12.60 -15.37 6.64
N TYR A 101 11.41 -14.87 6.26
CA TYR A 101 10.94 -13.56 6.66
C TYR A 101 10.71 -13.47 8.17
N VAL A 102 10.03 -14.47 8.74
CA VAL A 102 9.73 -14.49 10.19
C VAL A 102 10.96 -14.75 11.06
N GLU A 103 12.01 -15.37 10.50
CA GLU A 103 13.32 -15.46 11.14
C GLU A 103 14.11 -14.14 11.12
N THR A 104 13.76 -13.23 10.19
CA THR A 104 14.54 -12.00 9.94
C THR A 104 13.93 -10.77 10.62
N THR A 105 12.61 -10.67 10.70
CA THR A 105 11.90 -9.49 11.23
C THR A 105 10.57 -9.88 11.87
N ASP A 106 10.07 -9.04 12.79
CA ASP A 106 8.75 -9.16 13.41
C ASP A 106 7.65 -8.39 12.65
N LEU A 107 7.99 -7.65 11.62
CA LEU A 107 7.03 -6.87 10.83
C LEU A 107 5.97 -7.77 10.18
N PRO A 108 4.75 -7.26 9.94
CA PRO A 108 3.76 -7.96 9.13
C PRO A 108 4.24 -8.13 7.69
N PHE A 109 3.61 -9.03 6.94
CA PHE A 109 3.93 -9.31 5.54
C PHE A 109 2.66 -9.55 4.73
N ALA A 110 2.77 -9.32 3.42
CA ALA A 110 1.75 -9.73 2.46
C ALA A 110 2.25 -10.90 1.62
N ILE A 111 1.35 -11.85 1.30
CA ILE A 111 1.60 -12.85 0.26
C ILE A 111 1.06 -12.32 -1.06
N ASP A 112 1.91 -12.22 -2.08
CA ASP A 112 1.56 -11.68 -3.38
C ASP A 112 1.64 -12.79 -4.45
N MET A 113 0.50 -13.42 -4.70
CA MET A 113 0.40 -14.56 -5.60
C MET A 113 -0.84 -14.41 -6.48
N TRP A 114 -0.63 -14.32 -7.79
CA TRP A 114 -1.72 -14.13 -8.74
C TRP A 114 -2.74 -15.30 -8.74
N ASN A 115 -2.24 -16.54 -8.73
CA ASN A 115 -3.09 -17.72 -8.77
C ASN A 115 -3.66 -18.05 -7.38
N GLN A 116 -4.96 -18.33 -7.31
CA GLN A 116 -5.67 -18.60 -6.06
C GLN A 116 -5.18 -19.90 -5.37
N ASP A 117 -5.03 -21.01 -6.10
CA ASP A 117 -4.63 -22.29 -5.49
C ASP A 117 -3.30 -22.21 -4.72
N PRO A 118 -2.18 -21.74 -5.32
CA PRO A 118 -0.94 -21.61 -4.57
C PRO A 118 -1.00 -20.52 -3.48
N ARG A 119 -1.82 -19.47 -3.64
CA ARG A 119 -2.07 -18.47 -2.59
C ARG A 119 -2.78 -19.11 -1.40
N MET A 120 -3.80 -19.95 -1.65
CA MET A 120 -4.50 -20.68 -0.62
C MET A 120 -3.59 -21.70 0.10
N GLU A 121 -2.70 -22.39 -0.64
CA GLU A 121 -1.68 -23.26 -0.06
C GLU A 121 -0.75 -22.51 0.89
N ALA A 122 -0.28 -21.34 0.50
CA ALA A 122 0.54 -20.48 1.35
C ALA A 122 -0.23 -19.98 2.57
N THR A 123 -1.51 -19.62 2.42
CA THR A 123 -2.35 -19.17 3.53
C THR A 123 -2.60 -20.28 4.56
N LYS A 124 -2.80 -21.52 4.12
CA LYS A 124 -2.88 -22.70 5.02
C LYS A 124 -1.59 -22.83 5.83
N TYR A 125 -0.44 -22.68 5.18
CA TYR A 125 0.84 -22.75 5.87
C TYR A 125 0.96 -21.61 6.91
N VAL A 126 0.57 -20.38 6.59
CA VAL A 126 0.54 -19.26 7.56
C VAL A 126 -0.33 -19.62 8.77
N ALA A 127 -1.50 -20.22 8.56
CA ALA A 127 -2.39 -20.66 9.63
C ALA A 127 -1.78 -21.77 10.49
N GLU A 128 -1.13 -22.76 9.88
CA GLU A 128 -0.41 -23.85 10.58
C GLU A 128 0.74 -23.32 11.45
N GLN A 129 1.37 -22.21 11.05
CA GLN A 129 2.45 -21.56 11.81
C GLN A 129 1.93 -20.54 12.86
N GLY A 130 0.63 -20.28 12.93
CA GLY A 130 0.06 -19.30 13.86
C GLY A 130 0.41 -17.85 13.53
N LEU A 131 0.59 -17.51 12.24
CA LEU A 131 1.06 -16.21 11.76
C LEU A 131 -0.04 -15.31 11.21
N GLN A 132 -1.33 -15.63 11.43
CA GLN A 132 -2.46 -14.93 10.83
C GLN A 132 -2.51 -13.45 11.21
N ASP A 133 -2.08 -13.10 12.44
CA ASP A 133 -2.04 -11.71 12.92
C ASP A 133 -1.03 -10.84 12.16
N ARG A 134 -0.02 -11.47 11.54
CA ARG A 134 1.01 -10.79 10.74
C ARG A 134 0.71 -10.79 9.25
N LEU A 135 -0.30 -11.56 8.81
CA LEU A 135 -0.62 -11.72 7.40
C LEU A 135 -1.54 -10.62 6.89
N LEU A 136 -1.13 -9.91 5.87
CA LEU A 136 -2.01 -9.18 4.96
C LEU A 136 -2.26 -10.07 3.73
N TYR A 137 -3.46 -10.66 3.62
CA TYR A 137 -3.84 -11.49 2.48
C TYR A 137 -4.00 -10.61 1.23
N ASN A 138 -3.14 -10.78 0.24
CA ASN A 138 -3.16 -10.02 -0.99
C ASN A 138 -3.32 -10.95 -2.20
N SER A 139 -4.53 -11.05 -2.75
CA SER A 139 -5.74 -10.28 -2.47
C SER A 139 -7.00 -11.09 -2.83
N VAL A 140 -8.13 -10.68 -2.28
CA VAL A 140 -9.45 -11.05 -2.83
C VAL A 140 -9.75 -10.12 -3.99
N THR A 141 -10.05 -10.66 -5.18
CA THR A 141 -10.14 -9.84 -6.39
C THR A 141 -11.44 -10.07 -7.15
N VAL A 142 -11.85 -9.10 -7.96
CA VAL A 142 -12.98 -9.25 -8.90
C VAL A 142 -12.75 -10.35 -9.95
N TRP A 143 -11.50 -10.81 -10.11
CA TRP A 143 -11.12 -11.90 -11.02
C TRP A 143 -11.07 -13.26 -10.34
N SER A 144 -11.32 -13.34 -9.03
CA SER A 144 -11.42 -14.62 -8.32
C SER A 144 -12.58 -15.43 -8.90
N PRO A 145 -12.38 -16.72 -9.17
CA PRO A 145 -13.43 -17.58 -9.77
C PRO A 145 -14.72 -17.65 -8.95
N ASP A 146 -14.59 -17.65 -7.62
CA ASP A 146 -15.69 -17.70 -6.66
C ASP A 146 -15.27 -16.94 -5.39
N VAL A 147 -15.60 -15.65 -5.33
CA VAL A 147 -15.26 -14.78 -4.21
C VAL A 147 -15.86 -15.25 -2.88
N PRO A 148 -17.16 -15.62 -2.79
CA PRO A 148 -17.72 -16.15 -1.56
C PRO A 148 -17.02 -17.41 -1.04
N ALA A 149 -16.69 -18.35 -1.91
CA ALA A 149 -15.97 -19.57 -1.52
C ALA A 149 -14.53 -19.27 -1.05
N GLU A 150 -13.83 -18.34 -1.70
CA GLU A 150 -12.51 -17.88 -1.26
C GLU A 150 -12.59 -17.22 0.12
N VAL A 151 -13.57 -16.35 0.34
CA VAL A 151 -13.79 -15.64 1.60
C VAL A 151 -14.07 -16.62 2.75
N GLU A 152 -14.92 -17.62 2.53
CA GLU A 152 -15.20 -18.66 3.51
C GLU A 152 -13.94 -19.45 3.88
N GLN A 153 -13.16 -19.87 2.89
CA GLN A 153 -11.91 -20.61 3.12
C GLN A 153 -10.88 -19.83 3.91
N ILE A 154 -10.65 -18.54 3.57
CA ILE A 154 -9.66 -17.72 4.29
C ILE A 154 -10.15 -17.35 5.70
N LYS A 155 -11.45 -17.20 5.92
CA LYS A 155 -12.04 -17.05 7.25
C LYS A 155 -11.78 -18.29 8.12
N GLU A 156 -12.03 -19.49 7.59
CA GLU A 156 -11.76 -20.75 8.30
C GLU A 156 -10.28 -20.89 8.69
N LEU A 157 -9.37 -20.33 7.89
CA LEU A 157 -7.94 -20.26 8.18
C LEU A 157 -7.55 -19.15 9.16
N GLY A 158 -8.51 -18.36 9.63
CA GLY A 158 -8.27 -17.29 10.60
C GLY A 158 -7.61 -16.03 10.02
N VAL A 159 -7.74 -15.80 8.70
CA VAL A 159 -7.25 -14.57 8.07
C VAL A 159 -8.06 -13.37 8.57
N LYS A 160 -7.37 -12.33 9.05
CA LYS A 160 -7.98 -11.13 9.64
C LYS A 160 -7.88 -9.89 8.76
N HIS A 161 -6.80 -9.78 7.99
CA HIS A 161 -6.46 -8.59 7.23
C HIS A 161 -6.37 -8.92 5.74
N VAL A 162 -7.14 -8.21 4.91
CA VAL A 162 -7.24 -8.50 3.48
C VAL A 162 -7.10 -7.23 2.65
N VAL A 163 -6.50 -7.38 1.48
CA VAL A 163 -6.61 -6.41 0.39
C VAL A 163 -7.73 -6.87 -0.53
N THR A 164 -8.67 -5.99 -0.87
CA THR A 164 -9.62 -6.24 -1.95
C THR A 164 -9.25 -5.40 -3.17
N VAL A 165 -9.12 -6.06 -4.32
CA VAL A 165 -8.82 -5.38 -5.60
C VAL A 165 -10.11 -5.16 -6.35
N VAL A 166 -10.41 -3.88 -6.65
CA VAL A 166 -11.66 -3.48 -7.31
C VAL A 166 -11.40 -2.95 -8.71
N MET A 167 -12.19 -3.41 -9.67
CA MET A 167 -12.15 -3.00 -11.06
C MET A 167 -13.43 -3.42 -11.77
N ASP A 168 -13.99 -2.51 -12.57
CA ASP A 168 -14.99 -2.86 -13.57
C ASP A 168 -14.35 -2.73 -14.97
N MET A 169 -14.19 -3.86 -15.66
CA MET A 169 -13.58 -3.87 -17.00
C MET A 169 -14.44 -3.18 -18.06
N ALA A 170 -15.74 -3.09 -17.83
CA ALA A 170 -16.68 -2.38 -18.73
C ALA A 170 -16.72 -0.88 -18.43
N ASN A 171 -16.46 -0.49 -17.17
CA ASN A 171 -16.46 0.91 -16.73
C ASN A 171 -15.21 1.20 -15.87
N GLN A 172 -14.10 1.55 -16.51
CA GLN A 172 -12.82 1.79 -15.83
C GLN A 172 -12.71 3.17 -15.15
N THR A 173 -13.81 3.87 -14.97
CA THR A 173 -13.89 5.16 -14.27
C THR A 173 -13.81 5.00 -12.74
N PRO A 174 -13.68 6.09 -11.98
CA PRO A 174 -13.79 6.02 -10.52
C PRO A 174 -15.14 5.44 -10.05
N ASP A 175 -16.26 5.80 -10.70
CA ASP A 175 -17.59 5.27 -10.38
C ASP A 175 -17.68 3.75 -10.58
N GLY A 176 -17.09 3.22 -11.66
CA GLY A 176 -17.06 1.78 -11.91
C GLY A 176 -16.27 1.03 -10.83
N ARG A 177 -15.17 1.60 -10.35
CA ARG A 177 -14.40 1.04 -9.21
C ARG A 177 -15.23 1.06 -7.92
N LEU A 178 -15.95 2.14 -7.67
CA LEU A 178 -16.82 2.25 -6.50
C LEU A 178 -17.98 1.26 -6.55
N SER A 179 -18.62 1.10 -7.71
CA SER A 179 -19.66 0.09 -7.92
C SER A 179 -19.12 -1.34 -7.75
N SER A 180 -17.92 -1.60 -8.25
CA SER A 180 -17.22 -2.87 -8.02
C SER A 180 -16.94 -3.11 -6.54
N LEU A 181 -16.60 -2.07 -5.77
CA LEU A 181 -16.41 -2.18 -4.33
C LEU A 181 -17.70 -2.51 -3.61
N ASP A 182 -18.83 -1.93 -3.99
CA ASP A 182 -20.15 -2.25 -3.42
C ASP A 182 -20.42 -3.76 -3.50
N ASP A 183 -20.22 -4.35 -4.68
CA ASP A 183 -20.42 -5.79 -4.91
C ASP A 183 -19.41 -6.66 -4.12
N MET A 184 -18.13 -6.23 -4.10
CA MET A 184 -17.09 -6.95 -3.36
C MET A 184 -17.34 -6.95 -1.85
N LEU A 185 -17.71 -5.81 -1.27
CA LEU A 185 -18.01 -5.72 0.16
C LEU A 185 -19.17 -6.62 0.56
N GLU A 186 -20.23 -6.71 -0.27
CA GLU A 186 -21.34 -7.65 -0.02
C GLU A 186 -20.86 -9.11 -0.01
N LYS A 187 -20.04 -9.50 -0.98
CA LYS A 187 -19.48 -10.86 -1.07
C LYS A 187 -18.49 -11.18 0.04
N MET A 188 -17.83 -10.16 0.58
CA MET A 188 -16.82 -10.30 1.64
C MET A 188 -17.40 -10.24 3.06
N LYS A 189 -18.67 -9.85 3.25
CA LYS A 189 -19.32 -9.79 4.57
C LYS A 189 -19.17 -11.07 5.42
N PRO A 190 -19.32 -12.28 4.84
CA PRO A 190 -19.16 -13.52 5.61
C PRO A 190 -17.76 -13.70 6.21
N GLY A 191 -16.75 -13.05 5.66
CA GLY A 191 -15.36 -13.12 6.12
C GLY A 191 -15.12 -12.51 7.50
N GLU A 192 -15.94 -11.51 7.89
CA GLU A 192 -15.83 -10.80 9.18
C GLU A 192 -14.39 -10.28 9.44
N PHE A 193 -13.72 -9.81 8.39
CA PHE A 193 -12.33 -9.35 8.45
C PHE A 193 -12.17 -8.14 9.38
N GLU A 194 -11.10 -8.14 10.17
CA GLU A 194 -10.73 -7.02 11.02
C GLU A 194 -10.27 -5.81 10.21
N SER A 195 -9.62 -6.06 9.06
CA SER A 195 -9.12 -5.01 8.16
C SER A 195 -9.43 -5.33 6.70
N ILE A 196 -9.97 -4.35 5.98
CA ILE A 196 -10.16 -4.39 4.53
C ILE A 196 -9.47 -3.16 3.93
N LEU A 197 -8.41 -3.38 3.15
CA LEU A 197 -7.72 -2.35 2.39
C LEU A 197 -8.19 -2.41 0.93
N VAL A 198 -8.58 -1.28 0.36
CA VAL A 198 -9.15 -1.22 -0.99
C VAL A 198 -8.08 -0.80 -2.00
N ASP A 199 -7.65 -1.72 -2.86
CA ASP A 199 -6.80 -1.44 -4.02
C ASP A 199 -7.66 -1.08 -5.24
N THR A 200 -7.55 0.16 -5.69
CA THR A 200 -8.32 0.71 -6.81
C THR A 200 -7.74 0.42 -8.19
N SER A 201 -6.81 -0.50 -8.30
CA SER A 201 -6.25 -1.10 -9.53
C SER A 201 -5.61 -0.14 -10.53
N VAL A 202 -4.30 0.02 -10.47
CA VAL A 202 -3.53 0.74 -11.50
C VAL A 202 -3.29 -0.16 -12.72
N MET A 203 -3.88 0.21 -13.87
CA MET A 203 -3.72 -0.51 -15.14
C MET A 203 -2.58 0.03 -16.01
N ASN A 204 -2.24 1.31 -15.86
CA ASN A 204 -1.13 1.98 -16.52
C ASN A 204 -0.82 3.29 -15.80
N LEU A 205 0.27 3.96 -16.14
CA LEU A 205 0.70 5.16 -15.43
C LEU A 205 -0.36 6.30 -15.38
N PRO A 206 -1.01 6.72 -16.49
CA PRO A 206 -2.06 7.74 -16.43
C PRO A 206 -3.28 7.33 -15.61
N ALA A 207 -3.61 6.03 -15.53
CA ALA A 207 -4.72 5.53 -14.73
C ALA A 207 -4.51 5.69 -13.21
N THR A 208 -3.30 5.99 -12.76
CA THR A 208 -3.04 6.38 -11.36
C THR A 208 -3.89 7.58 -10.93
N GLY A 209 -4.18 8.53 -11.85
CA GLY A 209 -5.09 9.64 -11.60
C GLY A 209 -6.55 9.20 -11.40
N ILE A 210 -6.99 8.16 -12.12
CA ILE A 210 -8.32 7.56 -11.91
C ILE A 210 -8.39 6.87 -10.54
N CYS A 211 -7.33 6.16 -10.16
CA CYS A 211 -7.22 5.54 -8.84
C CYS A 211 -7.27 6.58 -7.72
N ALA A 212 -6.60 7.71 -7.87
CA ALA A 212 -6.64 8.80 -6.90
C ALA A 212 -8.08 9.31 -6.66
N LEU A 213 -8.85 9.53 -7.73
CA LEU A 213 -10.26 9.91 -7.62
C LEU A 213 -11.10 8.81 -6.97
N ALA A 214 -10.86 7.54 -7.32
CA ALA A 214 -11.54 6.41 -6.71
C ALA A 214 -11.20 6.28 -5.22
N ASN A 215 -9.93 6.46 -4.81
CA ASN A 215 -9.51 6.48 -3.41
C ASN A 215 -10.30 7.53 -2.62
N ARG A 216 -10.42 8.76 -3.16
CA ARG A 216 -11.24 9.80 -2.55
C ARG A 216 -12.68 9.35 -2.34
N MET A 217 -13.32 8.79 -3.37
CA MET A 217 -14.71 8.32 -3.30
C MET A 217 -14.90 7.18 -2.30
N VAL A 218 -13.92 6.27 -2.17
CA VAL A 218 -13.92 5.21 -1.15
C VAL A 218 -13.88 5.83 0.25
N LYS A 219 -13.01 6.80 0.47
CA LYS A 219 -12.91 7.51 1.76
C LYS A 219 -14.18 8.30 2.07
N GLU A 220 -14.76 9.00 1.10
CA GLU A 220 -16.00 9.76 1.26
C GLU A 220 -17.19 8.86 1.60
N LYS A 221 -17.30 7.68 0.97
CA LYS A 221 -18.47 6.80 1.12
C LYS A 221 -18.35 5.80 2.28
N TYR A 222 -17.16 5.21 2.46
CA TYR A 222 -16.98 4.07 3.38
C TYR A 222 -16.01 4.36 4.54
N GLY A 223 -15.19 5.38 4.41
CA GLY A 223 -14.11 5.64 5.36
C GLY A 223 -13.05 4.52 5.39
N LEU A 224 -13.00 3.66 4.38
CA LEU A 224 -12.03 2.56 4.29
C LEU A 224 -10.67 3.07 3.80
N PRO A 225 -9.55 2.48 4.29
CA PRO A 225 -8.25 2.72 3.70
C PRO A 225 -8.23 2.34 2.23
N ALA A 226 -7.82 3.29 1.39
CA ALA A 226 -7.76 3.13 -0.05
C ALA A 226 -6.35 3.40 -0.58
N GLY A 227 -5.96 2.67 -1.62
CA GLY A 227 -4.63 2.78 -2.21
C GLY A 227 -4.56 2.07 -3.55
N ALA A 228 -3.34 1.83 -4.03
CA ALA A 228 -3.15 1.12 -5.29
C ALA A 228 -1.70 0.63 -5.47
N ALA A 229 -1.50 -0.26 -6.42
CA ALA A 229 -0.18 -0.70 -6.88
C ALA A 229 0.40 0.28 -7.93
N SER A 230 0.77 1.49 -7.50
CA SER A 230 1.30 2.54 -8.39
C SER A 230 2.54 2.10 -9.18
N ALA A 231 3.35 1.20 -8.60
CA ALA A 231 4.48 0.58 -9.27
C ALA A 231 4.11 -0.16 -10.56
N ASN A 232 2.90 -0.71 -10.68
CA ASN A 232 2.48 -1.36 -11.92
C ASN A 232 2.53 -0.39 -13.11
N GLY A 233 2.08 0.85 -12.91
CA GLY A 233 2.13 1.89 -13.92
C GLY A 233 3.55 2.34 -14.26
N THR A 234 4.38 2.60 -13.25
CA THR A 234 5.74 3.11 -13.44
C THR A 234 6.67 2.07 -14.06
N TYR A 235 6.61 0.81 -13.62
CA TYR A 235 7.42 -0.27 -14.19
C TYR A 235 6.93 -0.70 -15.58
N MET A 236 5.64 -0.53 -15.89
CA MET A 236 5.15 -0.69 -17.27
C MET A 236 5.76 0.37 -18.18
N TRP A 237 5.78 1.65 -17.77
CA TRP A 237 6.44 2.72 -18.52
C TRP A 237 7.96 2.50 -18.62
N GLN A 238 8.61 2.08 -17.55
CA GLN A 238 10.02 1.73 -17.57
C GLN A 238 10.33 0.71 -18.68
N LYS A 239 9.52 -0.34 -18.75
CA LYS A 239 9.71 -1.46 -19.67
C LYS A 239 9.39 -1.11 -21.13
N SER A 240 8.32 -0.34 -21.34
CA SER A 240 7.84 -0.02 -22.70
C SER A 240 8.50 1.21 -23.33
N THR A 241 9.02 2.14 -22.51
CA THR A 241 9.46 3.46 -22.99
C THR A 241 10.87 3.80 -22.56
N TYR A 242 11.20 3.64 -21.28
CA TYR A 242 12.45 4.14 -20.74
C TYR A 242 13.67 3.29 -21.16
N ARG A 243 13.56 1.96 -21.05
CA ARG A 243 14.73 1.05 -21.29
C ARG A 243 15.36 1.22 -22.65
N GLU A 244 14.54 1.41 -23.70
CA GLU A 244 15.00 1.57 -25.07
C GLU A 244 15.45 3.01 -25.40
N ASN A 245 15.13 3.96 -24.52
CA ASN A 245 15.40 5.39 -24.74
C ASN A 245 16.13 6.03 -23.55
N LYS A 246 16.87 5.24 -22.76
CA LYS A 246 17.54 5.71 -21.54
C LYS A 246 18.45 6.91 -21.80
N GLU A 247 19.18 6.91 -22.91
CA GLU A 247 20.06 8.02 -23.28
C GLU A 247 19.30 9.33 -23.53
N LYS A 248 18.08 9.25 -24.07
CA LYS A 248 17.23 10.43 -24.32
C LYS A 248 16.59 10.97 -23.05
N TRP A 249 16.19 10.09 -22.13
CA TRP A 249 15.53 10.46 -20.89
C TRP A 249 16.49 10.84 -19.77
N GLY A 250 17.73 10.32 -19.80
CA GLY A 250 18.72 10.45 -18.74
C GLY A 250 18.60 9.34 -17.67
N GLU A 251 19.72 9.10 -16.98
CA GLU A 251 19.84 7.96 -16.05
C GLU A 251 18.81 7.98 -14.91
N ASN A 252 18.48 9.15 -14.39
CA ASN A 252 17.62 9.31 -13.22
C ASN A 252 16.15 9.49 -13.58
N ALA A 253 15.78 9.50 -14.86
CA ALA A 253 14.40 9.79 -15.26
C ALA A 253 13.39 8.79 -14.72
N PHE A 254 13.74 7.49 -14.72
CA PHE A 254 12.86 6.47 -14.13
C PHE A 254 12.74 6.65 -12.61
N VAL A 255 13.83 6.88 -11.89
CA VAL A 255 13.84 7.08 -10.44
C VAL A 255 12.96 8.28 -10.06
N GLY A 256 13.10 9.40 -10.77
CA GLY A 256 12.29 10.59 -10.56
C GLY A 256 10.81 10.38 -10.86
N LEU A 257 10.49 9.69 -11.96
CA LEU A 257 9.11 9.37 -12.33
C LEU A 257 8.47 8.41 -11.31
N ASP A 258 9.18 7.37 -10.90
CA ASP A 258 8.71 6.37 -9.96
C ASP A 258 8.43 6.99 -8.58
N ALA A 259 9.42 7.67 -8.00
CA ALA A 259 9.29 8.36 -6.73
C ALA A 259 8.20 9.46 -6.77
N GLY A 260 8.14 10.26 -7.85
CA GLY A 260 7.13 11.29 -8.04
C GLY A 260 5.72 10.73 -8.16
N THR A 261 5.53 9.58 -8.85
CA THR A 261 4.23 8.92 -8.97
C THR A 261 3.76 8.39 -7.61
N HIS A 262 4.64 7.79 -6.83
CA HIS A 262 4.31 7.31 -5.47
C HIS A 262 3.97 8.48 -4.54
N ALA A 263 4.73 9.57 -4.57
CA ALA A 263 4.44 10.79 -3.82
C ALA A 263 3.07 11.39 -4.20
N ALA A 264 2.77 11.46 -5.51
CA ALA A 264 1.47 11.94 -5.99
C ALA A 264 0.32 11.04 -5.55
N SER A 265 0.51 9.71 -5.55
CA SER A 265 -0.52 8.77 -5.08
C SER A 265 -0.90 9.01 -3.62
N ILE A 266 0.05 9.42 -2.78
CA ILE A 266 -0.21 9.78 -1.38
C ILE A 266 -0.82 11.17 -1.27
N ALA A 267 -0.29 12.16 -1.98
CA ALA A 267 -0.86 13.50 -2.00
C ALA A 267 -2.33 13.51 -2.45
N PHE A 268 -2.74 12.50 -3.22
CA PHE A 268 -4.10 12.28 -3.69
C PHE A 268 -4.79 11.10 -2.99
N TRP A 269 -4.89 11.19 -1.66
CA TRP A 269 -5.73 10.34 -0.79
C TRP A 269 -5.36 8.86 -0.70
N GLY A 270 -4.12 8.47 -1.00
CA GLY A 270 -3.67 7.10 -0.77
C GLY A 270 -3.30 6.84 0.68
N ASP A 271 -3.86 5.79 1.29
CA ASP A 271 -3.53 5.32 2.64
C ASP A 271 -2.47 4.22 2.62
N PHE A 272 -2.26 3.58 1.48
CA PHE A 272 -1.19 2.60 1.27
C PHE A 272 -0.78 2.55 -0.20
N ILE A 273 0.42 2.03 -0.46
CA ILE A 273 0.95 1.85 -1.83
C ILE A 273 1.74 0.53 -1.90
N PHE A 274 1.42 -0.31 -2.88
CA PHE A 274 2.36 -1.32 -3.35
C PHE A 274 3.43 -0.61 -4.18
N SER A 275 4.58 -0.38 -3.55
CA SER A 275 5.62 0.54 -4.05
C SER A 275 6.64 -0.11 -5.01
N GLY A 276 6.40 -1.37 -5.39
CA GLY A 276 7.29 -2.10 -6.27
C GLY A 276 8.53 -2.64 -5.59
N PRO A 277 9.57 -2.97 -6.35
CA PRO A 277 10.74 -3.68 -5.82
C PRO A 277 11.50 -2.93 -4.73
N MET A 278 12.04 -3.67 -3.76
CA MET A 278 12.81 -3.11 -2.65
C MET A 278 14.01 -2.24 -3.06
N TRP A 279 14.61 -2.46 -4.24
CA TRP A 279 15.70 -1.59 -4.71
C TRP A 279 15.29 -0.17 -5.10
N GLY A 280 13.98 0.15 -5.14
CA GLY A 280 13.45 1.51 -5.32
C GLY A 280 13.26 2.29 -4.01
N MET A 281 13.38 1.64 -2.86
CA MET A 281 13.02 2.22 -1.56
C MET A 281 13.77 3.51 -1.21
N ASP A 282 15.08 3.59 -1.52
CA ASP A 282 15.89 4.75 -1.19
C ASP A 282 15.37 6.07 -1.80
N SER A 283 14.64 5.98 -2.92
CA SER A 283 14.00 7.14 -3.55
C SER A 283 12.53 7.29 -3.17
N VAL A 284 11.80 6.17 -2.98
CA VAL A 284 10.35 6.20 -2.72
C VAL A 284 10.05 6.65 -1.29
N PHE A 285 10.74 6.12 -0.28
CA PHE A 285 10.46 6.47 1.12
C PHE A 285 10.56 7.99 1.40
N PRO A 286 11.67 8.68 1.07
CA PRO A 286 11.75 10.11 1.31
C PRO A 286 10.75 10.92 0.47
N ALA A 287 10.45 10.51 -0.77
CA ALA A 287 9.49 11.20 -1.61
C ALA A 287 8.06 11.11 -1.05
N VAL A 288 7.66 9.93 -0.58
CA VAL A 288 6.34 9.70 0.05
C VAL A 288 6.27 10.38 1.41
N ALA A 289 7.34 10.35 2.21
CA ALA A 289 7.41 11.07 3.48
C ALA A 289 7.23 12.58 3.30
N ALA A 290 7.86 13.16 2.27
CA ALA A 290 7.67 14.57 1.92
C ALA A 290 6.22 14.86 1.50
N ALA A 291 5.63 14.04 0.65
CA ALA A 291 4.23 14.18 0.23
C ALA A 291 3.26 14.09 1.42
N HIS A 292 3.44 13.11 2.31
CA HIS A 292 2.63 13.00 3.51
C HIS A 292 2.78 14.23 4.43
N SER A 293 3.99 14.76 4.60
CA SER A 293 4.21 15.96 5.41
C SER A 293 3.47 17.19 4.84
N MET A 294 3.44 17.33 3.50
CA MET A 294 2.63 18.39 2.87
C MET A 294 1.14 18.18 3.13
N VAL A 295 0.63 16.94 3.02
CA VAL A 295 -0.78 16.61 3.32
C VAL A 295 -1.09 16.89 4.80
N SER A 296 -0.18 16.58 5.73
CA SER A 296 -0.36 16.86 7.15
C SER A 296 -0.53 18.37 7.42
N VAL A 297 0.24 19.21 6.73
CA VAL A 297 0.11 20.68 6.85
C VAL A 297 -1.21 21.15 6.24
N MET A 298 -1.61 20.62 5.07
CA MET A 298 -2.90 20.96 4.46
C MET A 298 -4.09 20.54 5.33
N ASN A 299 -4.03 19.36 5.95
CA ASN A 299 -5.05 18.94 6.92
C ASN A 299 -5.08 19.86 8.14
N TYR A 300 -3.92 20.26 8.66
CA TYR A 300 -3.83 21.22 9.77
C TYR A 300 -4.48 22.58 9.43
N GLU A 301 -4.27 23.10 8.22
CA GLU A 301 -4.92 24.34 7.77
C GLU A 301 -6.45 24.21 7.66
N GLU A 302 -6.96 23.03 7.34
CA GLU A 302 -8.41 22.75 7.26
C GLU A 302 -9.05 22.52 8.63
N THR A 303 -8.30 22.00 9.61
CA THR A 303 -8.87 21.51 10.89
C THR A 303 -8.40 22.30 12.12
N GLY A 304 -7.24 22.95 12.04
CA GLY A 304 -6.53 23.49 13.19
C GLY A 304 -5.91 22.42 14.11
N GLU A 305 -5.97 21.13 13.72
CA GLU A 305 -5.49 20.02 14.53
C GLU A 305 -4.24 19.37 13.91
N LEU A 306 -3.13 19.40 14.64
CA LEU A 306 -1.92 18.68 14.25
C LEU A 306 -1.87 17.32 14.94
N THR A 307 -1.49 16.27 14.20
CA THR A 307 -1.28 14.95 14.80
C THR A 307 -0.29 15.00 15.95
N GLN A 308 -0.64 14.34 17.07
CA GLN A 308 0.23 14.24 18.24
C GLN A 308 1.26 13.11 18.13
N ASN A 309 1.21 12.33 17.05
CA ASN A 309 2.17 11.26 16.84
C ASN A 309 3.50 11.79 16.32
N GLU A 310 4.48 11.87 17.22
CA GLU A 310 5.83 12.38 16.92
C GLU A 310 6.64 11.45 15.98
N SER A 311 6.15 10.24 15.72
CA SER A 311 6.79 9.30 14.78
C SER A 311 6.41 9.57 13.32
N THR A 312 5.54 10.53 13.03
CA THR A 312 5.14 10.86 11.65
C THR A 312 6.25 11.58 10.88
N PRO A 313 6.24 11.53 9.54
CA PRO A 313 7.24 12.19 8.71
C PRO A 313 7.40 13.68 8.98
N LEU A 314 6.31 14.41 9.20
CA LEU A 314 6.36 15.83 9.49
C LEU A 314 7.18 16.13 10.76
N HIS A 315 6.95 15.36 11.83
CA HIS A 315 7.66 15.53 13.10
C HIS A 315 9.13 15.09 13.00
N LYS A 316 9.41 13.98 12.32
CA LYS A 316 10.77 13.42 12.21
C LYS A 316 11.68 14.24 11.29
N LEU A 317 11.16 14.68 10.16
CA LEU A 317 11.98 15.33 9.12
C LEU A 317 11.98 16.86 9.24
N TRP A 318 10.94 17.46 9.83
CA TRP A 318 10.81 18.92 9.95
C TRP A 318 10.36 19.36 11.35
N PRO A 319 11.08 18.97 12.43
CA PRO A 319 10.67 19.26 13.81
C PRO A 319 10.58 20.76 14.12
N ASP A 320 11.44 21.58 13.53
CA ASP A 320 11.38 23.04 13.73
C ASP A 320 10.17 23.68 13.05
N TYR A 321 9.73 23.13 11.92
CA TYR A 321 8.49 23.58 11.29
C TYR A 321 7.26 23.21 12.13
N VAL A 322 7.26 22.04 12.78
CA VAL A 322 6.21 21.64 13.73
C VAL A 322 6.11 22.64 14.89
N LYS A 323 7.23 23.11 15.46
CA LYS A 323 7.23 24.16 16.50
C LYS A 323 6.59 25.43 15.98
N THR A 324 6.96 25.86 14.76
CA THR A 324 6.34 27.01 14.11
C THR A 324 4.83 26.88 13.99
N LEU A 325 4.32 25.73 13.56
CA LEU A 325 2.87 25.47 13.46
C LEU A 325 2.17 25.51 14.82
N LYS A 326 2.86 25.10 15.89
CA LYS A 326 2.35 25.14 17.27
C LYS A 326 2.48 26.53 17.92
N GLY A 327 3.14 27.49 17.28
CA GLY A 327 3.44 28.79 17.85
C GLY A 327 4.50 28.75 18.97
N GLU A 328 5.33 27.72 18.97
CA GLU A 328 6.46 27.55 19.89
C GLU A 328 7.72 28.20 19.26
N GLU A 329 8.43 29.10 20.01
CA GLU A 329 9.69 29.72 19.57
C GLU A 329 10.88 28.75 19.71
#